data_5791b2d4b5689844494643b175812fa3
#
_entry.id   5791b2d4b5689844494643b175812fa3
#
_cell.length_a   1.000
_cell.length_b   1.000
_cell.length_c   1.000
_cell.angle_alpha   90.00
_cell.angle_beta   90.00
_cell.angle_gamma   90.00
#
_symmetry.space_group_name_H-M   'P 1'
#
loop_
_entity.id
_entity.type
_entity.pdbx_description
1 polymer ?
#
loop_
_entity_poly.entity_id
_entity_poly.type
_entity_poly.pdbx_seq_one_letter_code
_entity_poly.pdbx_strand_id
1 'polypeptide(L)'
;VDEIEIKPLTGPLDARVVLPGSKSITNRAMVLAALAQGRSVLESVLLSDDTRYMSDALRVMGFAVEIDEPSRRITVSGRGGTIPADGAEIFVGGAGTVMRFVVAMVTLGEGRFRVDGNQRMRQRPIGPQLDAMQRLGASVYSERNNNCPPVIVDASRARFEGGETSIDARVSSQFASAMLMPAPLWKAGLKLHVIGDAARPFIDMTIRLMEAWGAHCSVEGEMIVVPGGQWYRAQRFVVEPDASSASYFAAAAALVG
;
A
#
# COMPACT_ATOMS: atom_id res chain seq x y z
N VAL A 1 -5.02 25.37 -11.43
CA VAL A 1 -5.99 25.82 -12.46
C VAL A 1 -7.34 25.81 -11.79
N ASP A 2 -7.93 26.97 -11.55
CA ASP A 2 -9.18 27.09 -10.81
C ASP A 2 -10.41 26.89 -11.72
N GLU A 3 -10.25 27.05 -13.03
CA GLU A 3 -11.28 26.86 -14.05
C GLU A 3 -10.68 26.19 -15.29
N ILE A 4 -11.47 25.34 -15.94
CA ILE A 4 -11.15 24.74 -17.23
C ILE A 4 -12.38 24.87 -18.15
N GLU A 5 -12.18 25.45 -19.32
CA GLU A 5 -13.22 25.54 -20.34
C GLU A 5 -13.40 24.17 -21.02
N ILE A 6 -14.62 23.62 -20.95
CA ILE A 6 -15.01 22.40 -21.65
C ILE A 6 -15.68 22.79 -22.97
N LYS A 7 -15.02 22.47 -24.09
CA LYS A 7 -15.60 22.65 -25.43
C LYS A 7 -16.49 21.47 -25.77
N PRO A 8 -17.77 21.68 -26.07
CA PRO A 8 -18.64 20.59 -26.51
C PRO A 8 -18.10 19.90 -27.76
N LEU A 9 -18.27 18.57 -27.83
CA LEU A 9 -17.93 17.82 -29.03
C LEU A 9 -18.92 18.13 -30.13
N THR A 10 -18.43 18.31 -31.37
CA THR A 10 -19.23 18.60 -32.56
C THR A 10 -19.50 17.37 -33.43
N GLY A 11 -19.02 16.19 -33.03
CA GLY A 11 -19.19 14.93 -33.71
C GLY A 11 -18.70 13.73 -32.89
N PRO A 12 -18.87 12.49 -33.40
CA PRO A 12 -18.41 11.29 -32.73
C PRO A 12 -16.89 11.31 -32.55
N LEU A 13 -16.40 10.73 -31.46
CA LEU A 13 -14.97 10.59 -31.18
C LEU A 13 -14.45 9.25 -31.74
N ASP A 14 -13.34 9.34 -32.49
CA ASP A 14 -12.51 8.18 -32.80
C ASP A 14 -11.12 8.44 -32.21
N ALA A 15 -10.82 7.83 -31.06
CA ALA A 15 -9.57 8.06 -30.36
C ALA A 15 -9.06 6.79 -29.70
N ARG A 16 -7.73 6.60 -29.79
CA ARG A 16 -7.02 5.55 -29.04
C ARG A 16 -6.41 6.14 -27.78
N VAL A 17 -6.88 5.68 -26.61
CA VAL A 17 -6.39 6.14 -25.31
C VAL A 17 -5.46 5.11 -24.70
N VAL A 18 -4.26 5.55 -24.31
CA VAL A 18 -3.31 4.75 -23.52
C VAL A 18 -3.51 5.08 -22.04
N LEU A 19 -3.99 4.11 -21.29
CA LEU A 19 -4.24 4.29 -19.86
C LEU A 19 -2.93 4.33 -19.08
N PRO A 20 -2.87 5.15 -18.00
CA PRO A 20 -1.76 5.10 -17.05
C PRO A 20 -1.78 3.78 -16.27
N GLY A 21 -0.66 3.44 -15.65
CA GLY A 21 -0.59 2.29 -14.74
C GLY A 21 -1.50 2.47 -13.52
N SER A 22 -1.93 1.36 -12.93
CA SER A 22 -2.78 1.37 -11.74
C SER A 22 -2.06 1.96 -10.54
N LYS A 23 -2.66 3.00 -9.90
CA LYS A 23 -2.17 3.56 -8.65
C LYS A 23 -2.12 2.53 -7.52
N SER A 24 -3.16 1.74 -7.43
CA SER A 24 -3.32 0.73 -6.38
C SER A 24 -2.28 -0.38 -6.49
N ILE A 25 -1.95 -0.80 -7.70
CA ILE A 25 -0.90 -1.79 -7.97
C ILE A 25 0.48 -1.16 -7.77
N THR A 26 0.73 0.05 -8.28
CA THR A 26 2.01 0.75 -8.12
C THR A 26 2.43 0.86 -6.66
N ASN A 27 1.54 1.35 -5.78
CA ASN A 27 1.87 1.50 -4.35
C ASN A 27 2.14 0.15 -3.67
N ARG A 28 1.38 -0.90 -3.99
CA ARG A 28 1.63 -2.25 -3.46
C ARG A 28 2.97 -2.81 -3.96
N ALA A 29 3.22 -2.71 -5.26
CA ALA A 29 4.46 -3.18 -5.86
C ALA A 29 5.70 -2.48 -5.27
N MET A 30 5.60 -1.19 -4.93
CA MET A 30 6.67 -0.46 -4.24
C MET A 30 6.95 -1.00 -2.84
N VAL A 31 5.90 -1.33 -2.06
CA VAL A 31 6.05 -1.97 -0.75
C VAL A 31 6.69 -3.34 -0.90
N LEU A 32 6.18 -4.19 -1.79
CA LEU A 32 6.74 -5.53 -2.04
C LEU A 32 8.18 -5.46 -2.53
N ALA A 33 8.52 -4.49 -3.39
CA ALA A 33 9.88 -4.25 -3.86
C ALA A 33 10.84 -3.86 -2.71
N ALA A 34 10.40 -3.02 -1.78
CA ALA A 34 11.17 -2.64 -0.61
C ALA A 34 11.37 -3.82 0.36
N LEU A 35 10.36 -4.68 0.51
CA LEU A 35 10.39 -5.87 1.36
C LEU A 35 11.16 -7.04 0.73
N ALA A 36 11.34 -7.06 -0.60
CA ALA A 36 12.11 -8.09 -1.30
C ALA A 36 13.61 -7.95 -1.05
N GLN A 37 14.35 -9.04 -1.25
CA GLN A 37 15.80 -8.99 -1.23
C GLN A 37 16.35 -8.65 -2.63
N GLY A 38 17.01 -7.50 -2.78
CA GLY A 38 17.65 -7.09 -4.02
C GLY A 38 16.93 -5.97 -4.76
N ARG A 39 17.27 -5.77 -6.03
CA ARG A 39 16.81 -4.64 -6.86
C ARG A 39 15.62 -5.05 -7.70
N SER A 40 14.50 -4.36 -7.53
CA SER A 40 13.28 -4.51 -8.35
C SER A 40 13.09 -3.32 -9.26
N VAL A 41 12.56 -3.58 -10.46
CA VAL A 41 12.26 -2.55 -11.46
C VAL A 41 10.76 -2.61 -11.79
N LEU A 42 10.05 -1.56 -11.43
CA LEU A 42 8.62 -1.40 -11.70
C LEU A 42 8.44 -0.55 -12.96
N GLU A 43 7.74 -1.06 -13.96
CA GLU A 43 7.51 -0.40 -15.25
C GLU A 43 6.04 -0.02 -15.43
N SER A 44 5.79 0.94 -16.32
CA SER A 44 4.44 1.47 -16.58
C SER A 44 3.74 1.98 -15.31
N VAL A 45 4.50 2.47 -14.32
CA VAL A 45 3.96 2.97 -13.07
C VAL A 45 3.11 4.23 -13.26
N LEU A 46 2.14 4.45 -12.37
CA LEU A 46 1.51 5.75 -12.26
C LEU A 46 2.41 6.68 -11.41
N LEU A 47 2.80 7.81 -11.99
CA LEU A 47 3.46 8.88 -11.26
C LEU A 47 2.40 9.90 -10.82
N SER A 48 2.00 9.79 -9.56
CA SER A 48 1.03 10.67 -8.90
C SER A 48 1.57 11.12 -7.55
N ASP A 49 0.89 12.05 -6.88
CA ASP A 49 1.27 12.47 -5.53
C ASP A 49 1.37 11.28 -4.57
N ASP A 50 0.41 10.33 -4.63
CA ASP A 50 0.44 9.13 -3.78
C ASP A 50 1.72 8.31 -3.98
N THR A 51 2.15 8.11 -5.24
CA THR A 51 3.36 7.32 -5.53
C THR A 51 4.64 8.08 -5.22
N ARG A 52 4.63 9.42 -5.31
CA ARG A 52 5.72 10.27 -4.84
C ARG A 52 5.84 10.19 -3.31
N TYR A 53 4.73 10.33 -2.56
CA TYR A 53 4.73 10.15 -1.11
C TYR A 53 5.19 8.75 -0.68
N MET A 54 4.83 7.69 -1.43
CA MET A 54 5.37 6.36 -1.15
C MET A 54 6.87 6.29 -1.38
N SER A 55 7.37 6.87 -2.48
CA SER A 55 8.81 6.93 -2.76
C SER A 55 9.57 7.67 -1.66
N ASP A 56 9.05 8.79 -1.21
CA ASP A 56 9.69 9.60 -0.17
C ASP A 56 9.64 8.90 1.19
N ALA A 57 8.51 8.24 1.52
CA ALA A 57 8.40 7.41 2.72
C ALA A 57 9.45 6.28 2.72
N LEU A 58 9.62 5.58 1.60
CA LEU A 58 10.65 4.54 1.46
C LEU A 58 12.06 5.12 1.60
N ARG A 59 12.36 6.28 1.00
CA ARG A 59 13.66 6.95 1.14
C ARG A 59 13.94 7.35 2.59
N VAL A 60 12.96 7.91 3.29
CA VAL A 60 13.07 8.27 4.71
C VAL A 60 13.31 7.03 5.59
N MET A 61 12.73 5.89 5.22
CA MET A 61 13.01 4.60 5.86
C MET A 61 14.37 3.98 5.45
N GLY A 62 15.17 4.66 4.62
CA GLY A 62 16.52 4.26 4.23
C GLY A 62 16.62 3.35 2.99
N PHE A 63 15.53 3.17 2.24
CA PHE A 63 15.58 2.44 0.98
C PHE A 63 16.07 3.34 -0.17
N ALA A 64 16.87 2.76 -1.08
CA ALA A 64 17.22 3.43 -2.32
C ALA A 64 16.04 3.31 -3.32
N VAL A 65 15.49 4.47 -3.72
CA VAL A 65 14.38 4.58 -4.68
C VAL A 65 14.75 5.57 -5.76
N GLU A 66 14.79 5.11 -7.00
CA GLU A 66 15.04 5.91 -8.21
C GLU A 66 13.76 6.00 -9.04
N ILE A 67 13.44 7.20 -9.52
CA ILE A 67 12.28 7.47 -10.38
C ILE A 67 12.80 7.97 -11.73
N ASP A 68 12.46 7.25 -12.79
CA ASP A 68 12.66 7.67 -14.18
C ASP A 68 11.29 8.04 -14.76
N GLU A 69 10.99 9.34 -14.71
CA GLU A 69 9.70 9.86 -15.16
C GLU A 69 9.43 9.67 -16.66
N PRO A 70 10.41 9.93 -17.57
CA PRO A 70 10.20 9.72 -18.99
C PRO A 70 9.81 8.29 -19.37
N SER A 71 10.42 7.30 -18.72
CA SER A 71 10.12 5.88 -18.96
C SER A 71 9.03 5.32 -18.05
N ARG A 72 8.44 6.14 -17.16
CA ARG A 72 7.47 5.72 -16.13
C ARG A 72 7.95 4.50 -15.36
N ARG A 73 9.16 4.57 -14.84
CA ARG A 73 9.83 3.48 -14.14
C ARG A 73 10.21 3.91 -12.73
N ILE A 74 10.03 3.00 -11.78
CA ILE A 74 10.54 3.13 -10.42
C ILE A 74 11.43 1.93 -10.13
N THR A 75 12.63 2.21 -9.63
CA THR A 75 13.54 1.15 -9.15
C THR A 75 13.65 1.24 -7.65
N VAL A 76 13.51 0.10 -6.97
CA VAL A 76 13.62 0.00 -5.51
C VAL A 76 14.65 -1.07 -5.16
N SER A 77 15.61 -0.71 -4.30
CA SER A 77 16.55 -1.66 -3.72
C SER A 77 16.04 -2.13 -2.36
N GLY A 78 15.41 -3.30 -2.36
CA GLY A 78 14.81 -3.90 -1.17
C GLY A 78 15.84 -4.56 -0.26
N ARG A 79 15.45 -4.78 1.00
CA ARG A 79 16.33 -5.23 2.09
C ARG A 79 15.86 -6.53 2.78
N GLY A 80 15.04 -7.34 2.08
CA GLY A 80 14.62 -8.66 2.59
C GLY A 80 13.87 -8.59 3.91
N GLY A 81 12.97 -7.62 4.07
CA GLY A 81 12.18 -7.43 5.28
C GLY A 81 12.83 -6.60 6.38
N THR A 82 14.05 -6.12 6.19
CA THR A 82 14.70 -5.19 7.12
C THR A 82 14.33 -3.74 6.75
N ILE A 83 13.93 -2.95 7.72
CA ILE A 83 13.77 -1.50 7.58
C ILE A 83 15.12 -0.87 7.96
N PRO A 84 15.82 -0.16 7.03
CA PRO A 84 17.19 0.30 7.29
C PRO A 84 17.30 1.39 8.38
N ALA A 85 16.27 2.21 8.55
CA ALA A 85 16.27 3.30 9.53
C ALA A 85 15.89 2.80 10.94
N ASP A 86 16.61 3.30 11.95
CA ASP A 86 16.34 3.06 13.39
C ASP A 86 15.25 4.02 13.95
N GLY A 87 14.25 4.29 13.16
CA GLY A 87 13.18 5.24 13.43
C GLY A 87 13.17 6.39 12.44
N ALA A 88 11.98 6.98 12.24
CA ALA A 88 11.81 8.07 11.29
C ALA A 88 10.52 8.88 11.55
N GLU A 89 10.52 10.14 11.11
CA GLU A 89 9.30 10.92 10.89
C GLU A 89 8.94 10.86 9.41
N ILE A 90 7.80 10.25 9.09
CA ILE A 90 7.36 9.96 7.73
C ILE A 90 6.12 10.79 7.41
N PHE A 91 6.22 11.66 6.40
CA PHE A 91 5.11 12.48 5.94
C PHE A 91 4.52 11.91 4.65
N VAL A 92 3.21 11.61 4.65
CA VAL A 92 2.51 10.97 3.54
C VAL A 92 1.45 11.86 2.87
N GLY A 93 1.45 13.15 3.16
CA GLY A 93 0.50 14.11 2.58
C GLY A 93 -0.96 13.68 2.78
N GLY A 94 -1.72 13.61 1.68
CA GLY A 94 -3.09 13.11 1.64
C GLY A 94 -3.23 11.64 1.21
N ALA A 95 -2.12 10.91 1.04
CA ALA A 95 -2.07 9.57 0.48
C ALA A 95 -2.49 8.48 1.47
N GLY A 96 -3.79 8.18 1.51
CA GLY A 96 -4.36 7.22 2.46
C GLY A 96 -3.80 5.81 2.35
N THR A 97 -3.51 5.35 1.16
CA THR A 97 -2.89 4.05 0.90
C THR A 97 -1.49 3.99 1.52
N VAL A 98 -0.70 5.04 1.32
CA VAL A 98 0.67 5.14 1.86
C VAL A 98 0.64 5.10 3.39
N MET A 99 -0.24 5.90 4.01
CA MET A 99 -0.43 5.90 5.48
C MET A 99 -0.62 4.49 6.04
N ARG A 100 -1.57 3.72 5.48
CA ARG A 100 -1.92 2.39 6.00
C ARG A 100 -0.80 1.38 5.77
N PHE A 101 -0.19 1.40 4.59
CA PHE A 101 0.86 0.47 4.22
C PHE A 101 2.14 0.69 5.02
N VAL A 102 2.55 1.95 5.16
CA VAL A 102 3.75 2.31 5.93
C VAL A 102 3.60 1.96 7.41
N VAL A 103 2.43 2.26 8.02
CA VAL A 103 2.17 1.92 9.44
C VAL A 103 2.33 0.42 9.71
N ALA A 104 1.86 -0.45 8.80
CA ALA A 104 2.06 -1.89 8.95
C ALA A 104 3.50 -2.32 8.64
N MET A 105 4.13 -1.74 7.61
CA MET A 105 5.47 -2.08 7.17
C MET A 105 6.53 -1.81 8.23
N VAL A 106 6.44 -0.68 8.95
CA VAL A 106 7.44 -0.29 9.94
C VAL A 106 7.43 -1.14 11.21
N THR A 107 6.48 -2.07 11.37
CA THR A 107 6.55 -3.11 12.42
C THR A 107 7.73 -4.08 12.23
N LEU A 108 8.31 -4.11 11.03
CA LEU A 108 9.51 -4.88 10.71
C LEU A 108 10.80 -4.15 11.10
N GLY A 109 10.70 -2.88 11.54
CA GLY A 109 11.84 -2.08 11.99
C GLY A 109 12.22 -2.35 13.44
N GLU A 110 13.23 -1.61 13.93
CA GLU A 110 13.75 -1.72 15.31
C GLU A 110 13.57 -0.43 16.12
N GLY A 111 13.19 0.67 15.47
CA GLY A 111 13.09 1.99 16.08
C GLY A 111 11.66 2.49 16.27
N ARG A 112 11.56 3.78 16.52
CA ARG A 112 10.28 4.48 16.66
C ARG A 112 9.97 5.26 15.39
N PHE A 113 8.81 4.99 14.80
CA PHE A 113 8.34 5.64 13.58
C PHE A 113 7.10 6.48 13.88
N ARG A 114 7.11 7.72 13.40
CA ARG A 114 5.96 8.61 13.43
C ARG A 114 5.48 8.83 12.00
N VAL A 115 4.25 8.38 11.70
CA VAL A 115 3.66 8.53 10.37
C VAL A 115 2.56 9.59 10.43
N ASP A 116 2.73 10.67 9.67
CA ASP A 116 1.83 11.82 9.66
C ASP A 116 1.45 12.24 8.24
N GLY A 117 0.46 13.10 8.11
CA GLY A 117 0.02 13.65 6.84
C GLY A 117 -0.52 15.07 6.98
N ASN A 118 -1.15 15.57 5.91
CA ASN A 118 -1.77 16.88 5.91
C ASN A 118 -3.01 16.93 6.83
N GLN A 119 -3.61 18.10 7.00
CA GLN A 119 -4.78 18.31 7.85
C GLN A 119 -5.94 17.35 7.52
N ARG A 120 -6.18 17.07 6.23
CA ARG A 120 -7.22 16.13 5.80
C ARG A 120 -6.88 14.69 6.20
N MET A 121 -5.60 14.28 6.11
CA MET A 121 -5.16 12.95 6.55
C MET A 121 -5.38 12.75 8.04
N ARG A 122 -5.14 13.77 8.86
CA ARG A 122 -5.34 13.75 10.32
C ARG A 122 -6.81 13.63 10.75
N GLN A 123 -7.75 13.60 9.80
CA GLN A 123 -9.18 13.38 9.99
C GLN A 123 -9.65 12.02 9.46
N ARG A 124 -8.77 11.27 8.80
CA ARG A 124 -9.13 9.99 8.19
C ARG A 124 -8.91 8.85 9.18
N PRO A 125 -9.95 8.02 9.44
CA PRO A 125 -9.83 6.96 10.44
C PRO A 125 -8.82 5.89 10.02
N ILE A 126 -8.10 5.38 11.02
CA ILE A 126 -7.17 4.25 10.91
C ILE A 126 -7.37 3.27 12.09
N GLY A 127 -8.29 3.57 13.01
CA GLY A 127 -8.55 2.79 14.22
C GLY A 127 -8.64 1.29 14.01
N PRO A 128 -9.46 0.76 13.08
CA PRO A 128 -9.55 -0.69 12.89
C PRO A 128 -8.22 -1.40 12.60
N GLN A 129 -7.29 -0.73 11.89
CA GLN A 129 -5.95 -1.26 11.67
C GLN A 129 -5.11 -1.23 12.95
N LEU A 130 -5.14 -0.12 13.70
CA LEU A 130 -4.40 0.00 14.96
C LEU A 130 -4.87 -1.04 15.97
N ASP A 131 -6.18 -1.21 16.13
CA ASP A 131 -6.78 -2.19 17.04
C ASP A 131 -6.37 -3.63 16.68
N ALA A 132 -6.37 -3.96 15.38
CA ALA A 132 -5.95 -5.28 14.91
C ALA A 132 -4.45 -5.53 15.20
N MET A 133 -3.59 -4.54 14.98
CA MET A 133 -2.16 -4.62 15.26
C MET A 133 -1.87 -4.67 16.76
N GLN A 134 -2.60 -3.91 17.58
CA GLN A 134 -2.49 -3.96 19.05
C GLN A 134 -2.89 -5.32 19.61
N ARG A 135 -3.95 -5.95 19.10
CA ARG A 135 -4.32 -7.32 19.51
C ARG A 135 -3.24 -8.34 19.18
N LEU A 136 -2.43 -8.12 18.17
CA LEU A 136 -1.24 -8.93 17.85
C LEU A 136 -0.01 -8.55 18.69
N GLY A 137 -0.11 -7.57 19.59
CA GLY A 137 0.98 -7.15 20.47
C GLY A 137 1.87 -6.04 19.91
N ALA A 138 1.50 -5.40 18.79
CA ALA A 138 2.25 -4.27 18.27
C ALA A 138 2.10 -3.03 19.18
N SER A 139 3.19 -2.33 19.44
CA SER A 139 3.15 -1.03 20.10
C SER A 139 2.84 0.06 19.06
N VAL A 140 1.56 0.27 18.81
CA VAL A 140 1.06 1.23 17.82
C VAL A 140 -0.12 2.02 18.38
N TYR A 141 -0.16 3.34 18.13
CA TYR A 141 -1.25 4.18 18.61
C TYR A 141 -1.38 5.49 17.80
N SER A 142 -2.58 6.06 17.83
CA SER A 142 -2.82 7.43 17.39
C SER A 142 -2.25 8.40 18.42
N GLU A 143 -1.35 9.28 17.99
CA GLU A 143 -0.67 10.25 18.88
C GLU A 143 -1.67 11.17 19.62
N ARG A 144 -2.83 11.43 19.04
CA ARG A 144 -3.89 12.27 19.57
C ARG A 144 -5.04 11.50 20.22
N ASN A 145 -4.94 10.18 20.34
CA ASN A 145 -5.96 9.29 20.88
C ASN A 145 -7.35 9.44 20.20
N ASN A 146 -7.36 9.75 18.90
CA ASN A 146 -8.58 9.99 18.12
C ASN A 146 -8.78 8.99 16.97
N ASN A 147 -8.02 7.89 16.96
CA ASN A 147 -8.03 6.87 15.92
C ASN A 147 -7.70 7.40 14.51
N CYS A 148 -7.04 8.54 14.43
CA CYS A 148 -6.55 9.17 13.21
C CYS A 148 -5.06 9.46 13.30
N PRO A 149 -4.36 9.72 12.18
CA PRO A 149 -2.98 10.19 12.20
C PRO A 149 -2.80 11.50 12.97
N PRO A 150 -1.61 11.80 13.52
CA PRO A 150 -0.37 11.02 13.40
C PRO A 150 -0.43 9.68 14.14
N VAL A 151 0.26 8.68 13.59
CA VAL A 151 0.39 7.34 14.19
C VAL A 151 1.82 7.12 14.63
N ILE A 152 1.99 6.62 15.84
CA ILE A 152 3.26 6.15 16.36
C ILE A 152 3.31 4.63 16.28
N VAL A 153 4.40 4.10 15.75
CA VAL A 153 4.75 2.67 15.80
C VAL A 153 6.10 2.58 16.54
N ASP A 154 6.10 1.95 17.69
CA ASP A 154 7.31 1.74 18.50
C ASP A 154 7.75 0.28 18.34
N ALA A 155 8.62 0.03 17.37
CA ALA A 155 9.19 -1.29 17.09
C ALA A 155 10.43 -1.61 17.96
N SER A 156 10.88 -0.66 18.81
CA SER A 156 12.07 -0.83 19.66
C SER A 156 11.86 -1.74 20.87
N ARG A 157 10.61 -1.90 21.32
CA ARG A 157 10.28 -2.56 22.60
C ARG A 157 10.28 -4.08 22.54
N ALA A 158 9.77 -4.64 21.43
CA ALA A 158 9.75 -6.07 21.19
C ALA A 158 9.57 -6.30 19.69
N ARG A 159 10.23 -7.33 19.16
CA ARG A 159 10.03 -7.71 17.77
C ARG A 159 8.59 -8.19 17.59
N PHE A 160 7.86 -7.54 16.71
CA PHE A 160 6.50 -7.92 16.37
C PHE A 160 6.50 -9.25 15.61
N GLU A 161 5.76 -10.25 16.11
CA GLU A 161 5.80 -11.59 15.57
C GLU A 161 4.62 -11.93 14.65
N GLY A 162 3.54 -11.13 14.66
CA GLY A 162 2.28 -11.48 13.97
C GLY A 162 1.38 -12.38 14.82
N GLY A 163 0.55 -13.20 14.18
CA GLY A 163 -0.38 -14.12 14.85
C GLY A 163 -1.79 -14.10 14.28
N GLU A 164 -2.82 -14.27 15.11
CA GLU A 164 -4.23 -14.32 14.71
C GLU A 164 -4.99 -13.08 15.20
N THR A 165 -5.74 -12.45 14.30
CA THR A 165 -6.58 -11.27 14.61
C THR A 165 -7.74 -11.14 13.63
N SER A 166 -8.65 -10.21 13.92
CA SER A 166 -9.74 -9.83 13.00
C SER A 166 -9.60 -8.37 12.59
N ILE A 167 -10.16 -8.00 11.44
CA ILE A 167 -10.18 -6.63 10.96
C ILE A 167 -11.52 -6.29 10.32
N ASP A 168 -12.06 -5.12 10.67
CA ASP A 168 -13.24 -4.60 10.01
C ASP A 168 -12.83 -3.86 8.73
N ALA A 169 -13.09 -4.50 7.58
CA ALA A 169 -12.78 -3.96 6.27
C ALA A 169 -13.95 -3.22 5.60
N ARG A 170 -15.09 -3.08 6.28
CA ARG A 170 -16.27 -2.36 5.76
C ARG A 170 -15.98 -0.88 5.48
N VAL A 171 -15.10 -0.28 6.29
CA VAL A 171 -14.67 1.11 6.11
C VAL A 171 -13.60 1.24 5.03
N SER A 172 -12.65 0.29 4.96
CA SER A 172 -11.57 0.33 3.98
C SER A 172 -10.86 -1.03 3.85
N SER A 173 -10.74 -1.52 2.62
CA SER A 173 -9.90 -2.68 2.26
C SER A 173 -8.41 -2.45 2.50
N GLN A 174 -7.99 -1.18 2.60
CA GLN A 174 -6.59 -0.82 2.79
C GLN A 174 -6.04 -1.34 4.11
N PHE A 175 -6.88 -1.48 5.14
CA PHE A 175 -6.47 -1.99 6.45
C PHE A 175 -6.01 -3.45 6.35
N ALA A 176 -6.81 -4.31 5.74
CA ALA A 176 -6.43 -5.71 5.51
C ALA A 176 -5.22 -5.82 4.59
N SER A 177 -5.24 -5.14 3.44
CA SER A 177 -4.10 -5.12 2.49
C SER A 177 -2.79 -4.68 3.15
N ALA A 178 -2.84 -3.70 4.05
CA ALA A 178 -1.68 -3.20 4.77
C ALA A 178 -1.03 -4.27 5.65
N MET A 179 -1.85 -5.06 6.35
CA MET A 179 -1.37 -6.10 7.26
C MET A 179 -0.88 -7.35 6.50
N LEU A 180 -1.48 -7.66 5.36
CA LEU A 180 -1.09 -8.83 4.56
C LEU A 180 0.34 -8.72 4.00
N MET A 181 0.73 -7.57 3.48
CA MET A 181 2.03 -7.43 2.77
C MET A 181 3.26 -7.66 3.65
N PRO A 182 3.39 -7.17 4.90
CA PRO A 182 4.51 -7.50 5.77
C PRO A 182 4.39 -8.88 6.44
N ALA A 183 3.21 -9.50 6.45
CA ALA A 183 2.92 -10.73 7.18
C ALA A 183 3.84 -11.93 6.87
N PRO A 184 4.25 -12.19 5.61
CA PRO A 184 5.20 -13.26 5.32
C PRO A 184 6.52 -13.16 6.08
N LEU A 185 6.91 -11.93 6.45
CA LEU A 185 8.16 -11.61 7.12
C LEU A 185 8.03 -11.60 8.65
N TRP A 186 6.83 -11.65 9.20
CA TRP A 186 6.59 -11.86 10.62
C TRP A 186 6.82 -13.33 10.98
N LYS A 187 7.40 -13.58 12.14
CA LYS A 187 7.78 -14.95 12.57
C LYS A 187 6.60 -15.90 12.62
N ALA A 188 5.46 -15.47 13.17
CA ALA A 188 4.23 -16.23 13.25
C ALA A 188 3.32 -16.08 12.01
N GLY A 189 3.69 -15.21 11.08
CA GLY A 189 2.82 -14.87 9.95
C GLY A 189 1.55 -14.15 10.39
N LEU A 190 0.46 -14.36 9.66
CA LEU A 190 -0.83 -13.74 9.95
C LEU A 190 -1.99 -14.69 9.61
N LYS A 191 -2.90 -14.88 10.57
CA LYS A 191 -4.26 -15.36 10.32
C LYS A 191 -5.20 -14.18 10.50
N LEU A 192 -5.78 -13.71 9.41
CA LEU A 192 -6.60 -12.51 9.38
C LEU A 192 -8.07 -12.86 9.08
N HIS A 193 -8.93 -12.69 10.06
CA HIS A 193 -10.37 -12.77 9.86
C HIS A 193 -10.89 -11.42 9.36
N VAL A 194 -11.35 -11.38 8.10
CA VAL A 194 -11.81 -10.14 7.44
C VAL A 194 -13.31 -10.03 7.55
N ILE A 195 -13.78 -8.99 8.23
CA ILE A 195 -15.21 -8.69 8.39
C ILE A 195 -15.64 -7.73 7.30
N GLY A 196 -16.55 -8.15 6.43
CA GLY A 196 -17.16 -7.33 5.36
C GLY A 196 -16.66 -7.64 3.95
N ASP A 197 -17.61 -7.73 3.00
CA ASP A 197 -17.39 -8.21 1.62
C ASP A 197 -16.99 -7.11 0.63
N ALA A 198 -17.38 -5.85 0.86
CA ALA A 198 -17.17 -4.75 -0.08
C ALA A 198 -15.68 -4.48 -0.42
N ALA A 199 -14.78 -4.98 0.40
CA ALA A 199 -13.34 -4.79 0.28
C ALA A 199 -12.62 -5.88 -0.53
N ARG A 200 -13.30 -6.98 -0.86
CA ARG A 200 -12.70 -8.20 -1.41
C ARG A 200 -11.83 -8.00 -2.64
N PRO A 201 -12.23 -7.26 -3.69
CA PRO A 201 -11.40 -7.14 -4.91
C PRO A 201 -10.00 -6.57 -4.66
N PHE A 202 -9.85 -5.62 -3.72
CA PHE A 202 -8.55 -5.04 -3.38
C PHE A 202 -7.70 -5.94 -2.49
N ILE A 203 -8.34 -6.78 -1.68
CA ILE A 203 -7.67 -7.81 -0.88
C ILE A 203 -7.14 -8.88 -1.83
N ASP A 204 -7.96 -9.38 -2.75
CA ASP A 204 -7.57 -10.38 -3.75
C ASP A 204 -6.45 -9.85 -4.65
N MET A 205 -6.51 -8.58 -5.07
CA MET A 205 -5.41 -7.90 -5.77
C MET A 205 -4.11 -7.95 -4.95
N THR A 206 -4.19 -7.71 -3.64
CA THR A 206 -3.02 -7.74 -2.77
C THR A 206 -2.44 -9.15 -2.67
N ILE A 207 -3.27 -10.17 -2.48
CA ILE A 207 -2.87 -11.58 -2.41
C ILE A 207 -2.18 -12.00 -3.72
N ARG A 208 -2.79 -11.71 -4.88
CA ARG A 208 -2.19 -12.03 -6.18
C ARG A 208 -0.83 -11.36 -6.38
N LEU A 209 -0.67 -10.13 -5.95
CA LEU A 209 0.61 -9.43 -6.01
C LEU A 209 1.64 -10.10 -5.09
N MET A 210 1.27 -10.43 -3.85
CA MET A 210 2.15 -11.14 -2.92
C MET A 210 2.60 -12.48 -3.50
N GLU A 211 1.69 -13.25 -4.12
CA GLU A 211 1.99 -14.52 -4.79
C GLU A 211 2.94 -14.32 -5.99
N ALA A 212 2.69 -13.31 -6.82
CA ALA A 212 3.57 -12.96 -7.94
C ALA A 212 4.99 -12.56 -7.47
N TRP A 213 5.14 -12.10 -6.23
CA TRP A 213 6.42 -11.78 -5.60
C TRP A 213 6.98 -12.94 -4.77
N GLY A 214 6.34 -14.11 -4.76
CA GLY A 214 6.83 -15.36 -4.20
C GLY A 214 6.37 -15.69 -2.78
N ALA A 215 5.48 -14.89 -2.20
CA ALA A 215 4.82 -15.27 -0.95
C ALA A 215 3.60 -16.17 -1.23
N HIS A 216 3.27 -17.03 -0.29
CA HIS A 216 2.10 -17.90 -0.36
C HIS A 216 1.04 -17.46 0.63
N CYS A 217 -0.22 -17.43 0.19
CA CYS A 217 -1.39 -17.14 1.00
C CYS A 217 -2.47 -18.18 0.73
N SER A 218 -3.25 -18.55 1.74
CA SER A 218 -4.49 -19.31 1.56
C SER A 218 -5.71 -18.52 2.03
N VAL A 219 -6.84 -18.80 1.42
CA VAL A 219 -8.12 -18.16 1.75
C VAL A 219 -9.12 -19.25 2.09
N GLU A 220 -9.63 -19.23 3.31
CA GLU A 220 -10.56 -20.20 3.90
C GLU A 220 -11.81 -19.45 4.40
N GLY A 221 -12.76 -19.23 3.48
CA GLY A 221 -13.93 -18.39 3.76
C GLY A 221 -13.54 -16.92 4.00
N GLU A 222 -13.81 -16.41 5.20
CA GLU A 222 -13.43 -15.06 5.64
C GLU A 222 -12.02 -14.99 6.24
N MET A 223 -11.36 -16.13 6.43
CA MET A 223 -10.01 -16.21 6.96
C MET A 223 -8.98 -16.16 5.84
N ILE A 224 -7.98 -15.30 5.97
CA ILE A 224 -6.79 -15.26 5.13
C ILE A 224 -5.61 -15.71 5.97
N VAL A 225 -4.91 -16.74 5.50
CA VAL A 225 -3.74 -17.29 6.20
C VAL A 225 -2.48 -16.99 5.39
N VAL A 226 -1.55 -16.29 6.01
CA VAL A 226 -0.23 -15.98 5.47
C VAL A 226 0.81 -16.62 6.39
N PRO A 227 1.42 -17.76 6.03
CA PRO A 227 2.49 -18.36 6.82
C PRO A 227 3.66 -17.39 6.99
N GLY A 228 4.29 -17.41 8.17
CA GLY A 228 5.51 -16.65 8.44
C GLY A 228 6.76 -17.30 7.85
N GLY A 229 7.89 -16.59 7.92
CA GLY A 229 9.18 -17.10 7.48
C GLY A 229 9.32 -17.22 5.96
N GLN A 230 8.53 -16.49 5.20
CA GLN A 230 8.63 -16.40 3.75
C GLN A 230 9.37 -15.13 3.32
N TRP A 231 9.78 -15.07 2.06
CA TRP A 231 10.59 -14.00 1.50
C TRP A 231 10.05 -13.56 0.15
N TYR A 232 10.02 -12.25 -0.09
CA TYR A 232 9.73 -11.70 -1.40
C TYR A 232 10.98 -11.72 -2.29
N ARG A 233 10.77 -11.95 -3.59
CA ARG A 233 11.83 -11.99 -4.60
C ARG A 233 11.85 -10.69 -5.39
N ALA A 234 13.02 -10.06 -5.49
CA ALA A 234 13.20 -8.90 -6.36
C ALA A 234 13.00 -9.30 -7.82
N GLN A 235 12.30 -8.45 -8.59
CA GLN A 235 11.96 -8.74 -9.97
C GLN A 235 11.74 -7.49 -10.82
N ARG A 236 11.62 -7.69 -12.12
CA ARG A 236 11.03 -6.73 -13.05
C ARG A 236 9.52 -7.00 -13.08
N PHE A 237 8.75 -5.95 -12.83
CA PHE A 237 7.29 -6.03 -12.76
C PHE A 237 6.65 -4.92 -13.59
N VAL A 238 5.75 -5.30 -14.51
CA VAL A 238 5.00 -4.34 -15.33
C VAL A 238 3.64 -4.10 -14.67
N VAL A 239 3.39 -2.84 -14.31
CA VAL A 239 2.12 -2.42 -13.71
C VAL A 239 1.02 -2.39 -14.77
N GLU A 240 -0.08 -3.07 -14.51
CA GLU A 240 -1.25 -3.10 -15.39
C GLU A 240 -1.90 -1.71 -15.50
N PRO A 241 -2.57 -1.41 -16.65
CA PRO A 241 -3.36 -0.21 -16.82
C PRO A 241 -4.43 -0.06 -15.74
N ASP A 242 -4.73 1.17 -15.33
CA ASP A 242 -5.70 1.46 -14.28
C ASP A 242 -7.14 1.30 -14.80
N ALA A 243 -7.81 0.21 -14.37
CA ALA A 243 -9.21 -0.04 -14.69
C ALA A 243 -10.15 1.06 -14.16
N SER A 244 -9.82 1.71 -13.05
CA SER A 244 -10.58 2.85 -12.52
C SER A 244 -10.52 4.05 -13.48
N SER A 245 -9.35 4.33 -14.06
CA SER A 245 -9.20 5.35 -15.10
C SER A 245 -9.90 4.95 -16.40
N ALA A 246 -9.93 3.66 -16.75
CA ALA A 246 -10.62 3.15 -17.93
C ALA A 246 -12.13 3.43 -17.89
N SER A 247 -12.74 3.40 -16.69
CA SER A 247 -14.17 3.60 -16.52
C SER A 247 -14.68 4.94 -17.05
N TYR A 248 -13.86 6.00 -16.98
CA TYR A 248 -14.22 7.33 -17.53
C TYR A 248 -14.36 7.28 -19.05
N PHE A 249 -13.46 6.59 -19.74
CA PHE A 249 -13.49 6.46 -21.20
C PHE A 249 -14.62 5.51 -21.64
N ALA A 250 -14.86 4.44 -20.88
CA ALA A 250 -16.00 3.57 -21.12
C ALA A 250 -17.34 4.31 -20.95
N ALA A 251 -17.46 5.15 -19.91
CA ALA A 251 -18.63 5.99 -19.72
C ALA A 251 -18.81 7.02 -20.85
N ALA A 252 -17.71 7.67 -21.27
CA ALA A 252 -17.76 8.59 -22.41
C ALA A 252 -18.23 7.89 -23.69
N ALA A 253 -17.69 6.72 -24.02
CA ALA A 253 -18.11 5.94 -25.18
C ALA A 253 -19.59 5.53 -25.11
N ALA A 254 -20.10 5.18 -23.93
CA ALA A 254 -21.51 4.83 -23.76
C ALA A 254 -22.46 6.03 -23.91
N LEU A 255 -21.99 7.26 -23.65
CA LEU A 255 -22.81 8.48 -23.69
C LEU A 255 -22.80 9.18 -25.06
N VAL A 256 -21.68 9.08 -25.80
CA VAL A 256 -21.50 9.84 -27.04
C VAL A 256 -21.36 8.96 -28.29
N GLY A 257 -21.47 7.65 -28.13
CA GLY A 257 -21.57 6.66 -29.23
C GLY A 257 -20.27 6.19 -29.72
#